data_e497b24b1e65a50dff4ba5519c9e07bf
#
_entry.id   e497b24b1e65a50dff4ba5519c9e07bf
#
_cell.length_a   1.000
_cell.length_b   1.000
_cell.length_c   1.000
_cell.angle_alpha   90.00
_cell.angle_beta   90.00
_cell.angle_gamma   90.00
#
_symmetry.space_group_name_H-M   'P 1'
#
loop_
_entity.id
_entity.type
_entity.pdbx_description
1 polymer ?
#
loop_
_entity_poly.entity_id
_entity_poly.type
_entity_poly.pdbx_seq_one_letter_code
_entity_poly.pdbx_strand_id
1 'polypeptide(L)'
;MTHFTRRAFVKTVGASLAGAAMMPGQSRAAGQGSKAEPFCLNYLLASSLYGKVHLREIVPQVAKAGCDALDVWCPGWVPHRTQVDEMGHEALAALLKEHGTRLGAISPYRKGPFDLTEELRLIAKLGGTLAITGSTKPAEDLKAAMKDFIERLKPQVEVAEQVGVDIGIENHGGALLCSPDSFRYFCEYAASPRLKISFAPYHLPQKSETIAGLLREIGPKLAHIYMWQRPANRRKTGAALPALPGPGGLDFVPIVAALKAVRFTGWTEIFTHAHVHNGAMCETTEQVTAKVVEAREYLEACLAKA
;
A
#
# COMPACT_ATOMS: atom_id res chain seq x y z
N MET A 1 -20.22 9.63 -24.65
CA MET A 1 -20.92 8.34 -24.50
C MET A 1 -20.06 7.26 -25.14
N THR A 2 -19.26 6.56 -24.38
CA THR A 2 -18.47 5.41 -24.84
C THR A 2 -18.52 4.36 -23.73
N HIS A 3 -19.14 3.24 -24.06
CA HIS A 3 -19.40 2.11 -23.16
C HIS A 3 -18.12 1.33 -22.85
N PHE A 4 -17.82 1.13 -21.58
CA PHE A 4 -16.85 0.14 -21.13
C PHE A 4 -17.55 -1.22 -20.93
N THR A 5 -17.13 -2.20 -21.69
CA THR A 5 -17.64 -3.58 -21.65
C THR A 5 -16.99 -4.38 -20.52
N ARG A 6 -17.85 -4.96 -19.68
CA ARG A 6 -17.50 -5.93 -18.62
C ARG A 6 -17.02 -7.24 -19.26
N ARG A 7 -15.88 -7.76 -18.85
CA ARG A 7 -15.48 -9.14 -19.13
C ARG A 7 -16.18 -10.10 -18.16
N ALA A 8 -17.01 -10.96 -18.73
CA ALA A 8 -17.66 -12.05 -18.04
C ALA A 8 -16.67 -13.21 -17.79
N PHE A 9 -16.68 -13.74 -16.58
CA PHE A 9 -15.97 -14.95 -16.18
C PHE A 9 -16.90 -16.15 -16.45
N VAL A 10 -16.55 -17.00 -17.41
CA VAL A 10 -17.24 -18.27 -17.66
C VAL A 10 -16.42 -19.41 -17.05
N LYS A 11 -17.01 -20.09 -16.08
CA LYS A 11 -16.55 -21.41 -15.60
C LYS A 11 -17.12 -22.49 -16.53
N THR A 12 -16.26 -23.38 -17.02
CA THR A 12 -16.72 -24.65 -17.59
C THR A 12 -15.93 -25.78 -16.96
N VAL A 13 -16.66 -26.62 -16.22
CA VAL A 13 -16.21 -27.92 -15.74
C VAL A 13 -16.65 -28.96 -16.77
N GLY A 14 -15.77 -29.82 -17.20
CA GLY A 14 -16.10 -30.97 -18.05
C GLY A 14 -14.98 -32.00 -18.01
N ALA A 15 -15.26 -33.09 -17.29
CA ALA A 15 -14.41 -34.30 -17.32
C ALA A 15 -14.84 -35.20 -18.49
N SER A 16 -13.88 -35.79 -19.19
CA SER A 16 -14.03 -37.13 -19.79
C SER A 16 -12.68 -37.70 -20.20
N LEU A 17 -12.46 -38.94 -19.79
CA LEU A 17 -11.39 -39.87 -20.15
C LEU A 17 -11.59 -40.42 -21.56
N ALA A 18 -10.54 -40.63 -22.33
CA ALA A 18 -10.08 -41.91 -22.88
C ALA A 18 -9.24 -41.73 -24.15
N GLY A 19 -8.19 -42.58 -24.29
CA GLY A 19 -7.75 -43.06 -25.57
C GLY A 19 -6.39 -42.55 -26.07
N ALA A 20 -5.33 -43.33 -25.79
CA ALA A 20 -3.99 -43.19 -26.38
C ALA A 20 -4.01 -43.52 -27.88
N ALA A 21 -3.35 -42.69 -28.71
CA ALA A 21 -2.75 -43.10 -29.98
C ALA A 21 -1.52 -42.22 -30.24
N MET A 22 -0.33 -42.88 -30.28
CA MET A 22 0.92 -42.26 -30.72
C MET A 22 0.91 -42.02 -32.21
N MET A 23 1.26 -40.80 -32.64
CA MET A 23 1.78 -40.51 -34.00
C MET A 23 2.91 -39.48 -33.93
N PRO A 24 3.90 -39.51 -34.83
CA PRO A 24 5.18 -38.83 -34.63
C PRO A 24 5.23 -37.41 -35.20
N GLY A 25 5.99 -36.60 -34.51
CA GLY A 25 6.82 -35.53 -35.03
C GLY A 25 6.17 -34.43 -35.90
N GLN A 26 5.69 -33.38 -35.24
CA GLN A 26 5.75 -32.05 -35.84
C GLN A 26 6.33 -31.07 -34.80
N SER A 27 7.51 -30.56 -35.08
CA SER A 27 8.14 -29.49 -34.32
C SER A 27 7.24 -28.26 -34.40
N ARG A 28 6.54 -27.96 -33.33
CA ARG A 28 5.80 -26.72 -33.18
C ARG A 28 6.81 -25.59 -32.88
N ALA A 29 6.92 -24.68 -33.82
CA ALA A 29 7.70 -23.47 -33.70
C ALA A 29 7.39 -22.77 -32.38
N ALA A 30 8.44 -22.52 -31.60
CA ALA A 30 8.43 -21.60 -30.47
C ALA A 30 8.12 -20.18 -31.01
N GLY A 31 7.19 -19.49 -30.38
CA GLY A 31 7.09 -18.07 -30.65
C GLY A 31 5.68 -17.49 -30.75
N GLN A 32 4.96 -17.47 -29.66
CA GLN A 32 4.10 -16.31 -29.38
C GLN A 32 4.41 -15.89 -27.96
N GLY A 33 5.33 -14.94 -27.82
CA GLY A 33 5.58 -14.25 -26.59
C GLY A 33 4.28 -13.60 -26.13
N SER A 34 3.73 -14.05 -25.00
CA SER A 34 2.67 -13.32 -24.33
C SER A 34 3.20 -11.91 -24.11
N LYS A 35 2.57 -10.91 -24.70
CA LYS A 35 2.86 -9.50 -24.37
C LYS A 35 2.67 -9.39 -22.87
N ALA A 36 3.77 -9.15 -22.14
CA ALA A 36 3.71 -8.87 -20.71
C ALA A 36 2.67 -7.74 -20.51
N GLU A 37 1.76 -7.91 -19.58
CA GLU A 37 0.79 -6.87 -19.26
C GLU A 37 1.54 -5.58 -18.88
N PRO A 38 1.05 -4.41 -19.33
CA PRO A 38 1.71 -3.15 -18.99
C PRO A 38 1.70 -2.97 -17.47
N PHE A 39 2.81 -2.46 -16.93
CA PHE A 39 2.92 -2.11 -15.52
C PHE A 39 1.87 -1.05 -15.15
N CYS A 40 1.18 -1.25 -14.02
CA CYS A 40 0.23 -0.30 -13.44
C CYS A 40 0.51 -0.14 -11.94
N LEU A 41 0.06 0.97 -11.37
CA LEU A 41 0.06 1.21 -9.93
C LEU A 41 -1.27 0.72 -9.35
N ASN A 42 -1.21 -0.06 -8.25
CA ASN A 42 -2.40 -0.51 -7.51
C ASN A 42 -2.70 0.51 -6.42
N TYR A 43 -3.81 1.24 -6.53
CA TYR A 43 -4.08 2.35 -5.62
C TYR A 43 -4.84 1.92 -4.37
N LEU A 44 -4.37 2.41 -3.22
CA LEU A 44 -4.97 2.24 -1.91
C LEU A 44 -5.48 3.60 -1.40
N LEU A 45 -6.71 3.65 -0.90
CA LEU A 45 -7.29 4.85 -0.31
C LEU A 45 -7.10 4.85 1.19
N ALA A 46 -6.38 5.85 1.72
CA ALA A 46 -6.23 6.06 3.15
C ALA A 46 -7.53 6.61 3.77
N SER A 47 -8.17 5.87 4.67
CA SER A 47 -9.36 6.35 5.36
C SER A 47 -9.08 7.59 6.21
N SER A 48 -7.87 7.75 6.74
CA SER A 48 -7.46 8.90 7.56
C SER A 48 -7.55 10.25 6.86
N LEU A 49 -7.53 10.29 5.52
CA LEU A 49 -7.69 11.54 4.75
C LEU A 49 -9.05 12.22 5.00
N TYR A 50 -10.05 11.43 5.38
CA TYR A 50 -11.43 11.87 5.65
C TYR A 50 -11.68 12.25 7.12
N GLY A 51 -10.66 12.24 7.96
CA GLY A 51 -10.77 12.63 9.36
C GLY A 51 -11.70 11.70 10.14
N LYS A 52 -12.76 12.28 10.77
CA LYS A 52 -13.71 11.51 11.59
C LYS A 52 -14.97 11.08 10.84
N VAL A 53 -15.00 11.23 9.52
CA VAL A 53 -16.11 10.75 8.68
C VAL A 53 -16.29 9.24 8.88
N HIS A 54 -17.54 8.78 8.88
CA HIS A 54 -17.84 7.36 9.12
C HIS A 54 -17.46 6.49 7.91
N LEU A 55 -17.00 5.26 8.15
CA LEU A 55 -16.60 4.32 7.09
C LEU A 55 -17.70 4.08 6.05
N ARG A 56 -19.00 4.16 6.43
CA ARG A 56 -20.13 4.05 5.48
C ARG A 56 -20.12 5.14 4.41
N GLU A 57 -19.54 6.30 4.71
CA GLU A 57 -19.41 7.41 3.77
C GLU A 57 -18.06 7.38 3.02
N ILE A 58 -17.03 6.79 3.65
CA ILE A 58 -15.69 6.66 3.05
C ILE A 58 -15.64 5.52 2.03
N VAL A 59 -16.23 4.36 2.33
CA VAL A 59 -16.18 3.18 1.44
C VAL A 59 -16.64 3.49 0.01
N PRO A 60 -17.75 4.23 -0.22
CA PRO A 60 -18.16 4.64 -1.57
C PRO A 60 -17.13 5.52 -2.29
N GLN A 61 -16.23 6.17 -1.57
CA GLN A 61 -15.23 7.07 -2.16
C GLN A 61 -14.05 6.30 -2.79
N VAL A 62 -13.83 5.04 -2.40
CA VAL A 62 -12.72 4.22 -2.94
C VAL A 62 -12.81 4.15 -4.47
N ALA A 63 -13.95 3.71 -4.98
CA ALA A 63 -14.18 3.61 -6.44
C ALA A 63 -14.21 4.99 -7.11
N LYS A 64 -14.79 6.02 -6.46
CA LYS A 64 -14.82 7.40 -6.98
C LYS A 64 -13.43 8.02 -7.09
N ALA A 65 -12.52 7.68 -6.16
CA ALA A 65 -11.13 8.09 -6.21
C ALA A 65 -10.30 7.31 -7.25
N GLY A 66 -10.88 6.27 -7.87
CA GLY A 66 -10.19 5.36 -8.77
C GLY A 66 -9.16 4.49 -8.05
N CYS A 67 -9.41 4.18 -6.76
CA CYS A 67 -8.60 3.28 -5.96
C CYS A 67 -9.17 1.85 -5.98
N ASP A 68 -8.29 0.86 -5.80
CA ASP A 68 -8.64 -0.56 -5.86
C ASP A 68 -9.13 -1.09 -4.51
N ALA A 69 -8.67 -0.48 -3.41
CA ALA A 69 -8.95 -0.95 -2.07
C ALA A 69 -8.84 0.17 -1.01
N LEU A 70 -9.33 -0.13 0.20
CA LEU A 70 -9.30 0.75 1.36
C LEU A 70 -8.19 0.34 2.33
N ASP A 71 -7.46 1.33 2.87
CA ASP A 71 -6.69 1.20 4.12
C ASP A 71 -7.49 1.78 5.29
N VAL A 72 -7.72 0.96 6.31
CA VAL A 72 -8.37 1.38 7.56
C VAL A 72 -7.30 1.84 8.54
N TRP A 73 -7.20 3.15 8.74
CA TRP A 73 -6.25 3.75 9.66
C TRP A 73 -6.72 3.76 11.10
N CYS A 74 -5.78 3.50 12.03
CA CYS A 74 -6.01 3.58 13.47
C CYS A 74 -4.89 4.31 14.23
N PRO A 75 -4.65 5.58 13.93
CA PRO A 75 -3.60 6.36 14.58
C PRO A 75 -4.02 6.98 15.92
N GLY A 76 -5.29 6.91 16.27
CA GLY A 76 -5.86 7.47 17.52
C GLY A 76 -6.61 8.78 17.37
N TRP A 77 -6.43 9.53 16.27
CA TRP A 77 -7.23 10.74 15.98
C TRP A 77 -8.39 10.49 15.02
N VAL A 78 -8.45 9.32 14.39
CA VAL A 78 -9.60 8.86 13.61
C VAL A 78 -10.19 7.59 14.20
N PRO A 79 -11.53 7.40 14.18
CA PRO A 79 -12.21 6.30 14.85
C PRO A 79 -12.37 5.05 13.97
N HIS A 80 -11.76 4.99 12.79
CA HIS A 80 -12.13 4.03 11.75
C HIS A 80 -11.96 2.57 12.18
N ARG A 81 -10.89 2.25 12.91
CA ARG A 81 -10.71 0.88 13.42
C ARG A 81 -11.78 0.50 14.46
N THR A 82 -12.16 1.44 15.33
CA THR A 82 -13.27 1.24 16.27
C THR A 82 -14.59 1.07 15.54
N GLN A 83 -14.83 1.84 14.48
CA GLN A 83 -16.03 1.69 13.64
C GLN A 83 -16.12 0.32 12.97
N VAL A 84 -14.99 -0.32 12.64
CA VAL A 84 -14.99 -1.71 12.14
C VAL A 84 -15.58 -2.67 13.18
N ASP A 85 -15.21 -2.51 14.45
CA ASP A 85 -15.73 -3.35 15.54
C ASP A 85 -17.21 -3.04 15.82
N GLU A 86 -17.59 -1.76 15.86
CA GLU A 86 -18.96 -1.30 16.08
C GLU A 86 -19.93 -1.75 14.96
N MET A 87 -19.47 -1.69 13.72
CA MET A 87 -20.26 -2.16 12.57
C MET A 87 -20.39 -3.68 12.53
N GLY A 88 -19.40 -4.39 13.03
CA GLY A 88 -19.20 -5.81 12.82
C GLY A 88 -18.52 -6.14 11.49
N HIS A 89 -17.71 -7.19 11.50
CA HIS A 89 -16.85 -7.56 10.37
C HIS A 89 -17.65 -7.94 9.11
N GLU A 90 -18.77 -8.65 9.29
CA GLU A 90 -19.66 -9.06 8.21
C GLU A 90 -20.35 -7.85 7.55
N ALA A 91 -20.74 -6.86 8.34
CA ALA A 91 -21.35 -5.63 7.82
C ALA A 91 -20.33 -4.79 7.04
N LEU A 92 -19.08 -4.71 7.49
CA LEU A 92 -18.02 -4.06 6.71
C LEU A 92 -17.73 -4.81 5.41
N ALA A 93 -17.65 -6.15 5.45
CA ALA A 93 -17.44 -6.96 4.24
C ALA A 93 -18.57 -6.78 3.22
N ALA A 94 -19.82 -6.72 3.70
CA ALA A 94 -21.00 -6.46 2.85
C ALA A 94 -20.93 -5.06 2.22
N LEU A 95 -20.60 -4.04 3.01
CA LEU A 95 -20.46 -2.65 2.55
C LEU A 95 -19.36 -2.51 1.48
N LEU A 96 -18.18 -3.11 1.69
CA LEU A 96 -17.10 -3.12 0.71
C LEU A 96 -17.54 -3.77 -0.59
N LYS A 97 -18.22 -4.93 -0.51
CA LYS A 97 -18.73 -5.65 -1.67
C LYS A 97 -19.80 -4.86 -2.41
N GLU A 98 -20.74 -4.23 -1.72
CA GLU A 98 -21.80 -3.38 -2.27
C GLU A 98 -21.24 -2.27 -3.14
N HIS A 99 -20.11 -1.66 -2.71
CA HIS A 99 -19.45 -0.58 -3.44
C HIS A 99 -18.34 -1.06 -4.39
N GLY A 100 -18.24 -2.38 -4.64
CA GLY A 100 -17.30 -2.94 -5.62
C GLY A 100 -15.82 -2.74 -5.24
N THR A 101 -15.55 -2.59 -3.95
CA THR A 101 -14.19 -2.43 -3.40
C THR A 101 -13.86 -3.53 -2.39
N ARG A 102 -12.67 -3.47 -1.79
CA ARG A 102 -12.17 -4.45 -0.82
C ARG A 102 -11.32 -3.79 0.24
N LEU A 103 -11.08 -4.49 1.34
CA LEU A 103 -10.00 -4.12 2.25
C LEU A 103 -8.66 -4.42 1.57
N GLY A 104 -7.72 -3.48 1.60
CA GLY A 104 -6.34 -3.67 1.16
C GLY A 104 -5.42 -3.81 2.35
N ALA A 105 -5.53 -2.87 3.29
CA ALA A 105 -4.69 -2.80 4.47
C ALA A 105 -5.46 -2.36 5.74
N ILE A 106 -4.85 -2.62 6.89
CA ILE A 106 -5.12 -1.91 8.14
C ILE A 106 -3.78 -1.32 8.61
N SER A 107 -3.81 -0.06 9.04
CA SER A 107 -2.64 0.65 9.58
C SER A 107 -2.73 0.83 11.10
N PRO A 108 -2.42 -0.22 11.92
CA PRO A 108 -2.64 -0.26 13.37
C PRO A 108 -1.51 0.41 14.16
N TYR A 109 -1.13 1.65 13.85
CA TYR A 109 -0.01 2.34 14.47
C TYR A 109 -0.07 2.42 16.00
N ARG A 110 -1.28 2.50 16.59
CA ARG A 110 -1.45 2.53 18.05
C ARG A 110 -1.01 1.26 18.76
N LYS A 111 -1.10 0.11 18.09
CA LYS A 111 -0.68 -1.18 18.65
C LYS A 111 0.84 -1.36 18.57
N GLY A 112 1.49 -0.67 17.63
CA GLY A 112 2.90 -0.84 17.36
C GLY A 112 3.21 -2.20 16.69
N PRO A 113 4.51 -2.48 16.43
CA PRO A 113 4.91 -3.62 15.61
C PRO A 113 4.81 -4.99 16.30
N PHE A 114 4.68 -5.01 17.64
CA PHE A 114 4.74 -6.24 18.44
C PHE A 114 3.38 -6.74 18.94
N ASP A 115 2.28 -6.10 18.53
CA ASP A 115 0.90 -6.48 18.93
C ASP A 115 -0.03 -6.47 17.70
N LEU A 116 0.26 -7.32 16.71
CA LEU A 116 -0.46 -7.36 15.43
C LEU A 116 -1.32 -8.61 15.25
N THR A 117 -1.26 -9.59 16.16
CA THR A 117 -1.89 -10.90 15.98
C THR A 117 -3.37 -10.83 15.62
N GLU A 118 -4.14 -10.01 16.34
CA GLU A 118 -5.58 -9.83 16.09
C GLU A 118 -5.82 -9.13 14.76
N GLU A 119 -5.03 -8.09 14.46
CA GLU A 119 -5.17 -7.31 13.23
C GLU A 119 -4.82 -8.15 11.99
N LEU A 120 -3.77 -8.97 12.05
CA LEU A 120 -3.42 -9.88 10.98
C LEU A 120 -4.54 -10.88 10.66
N ARG A 121 -5.17 -11.46 11.71
CA ARG A 121 -6.32 -12.35 11.55
C ARG A 121 -7.54 -11.62 11.00
N LEU A 122 -7.79 -10.39 11.46
CA LEU A 122 -8.89 -9.56 10.96
C LEU A 122 -8.70 -9.20 9.50
N ILE A 123 -7.49 -8.76 9.12
CA ILE A 123 -7.14 -8.44 7.73
C ILE A 123 -7.40 -9.66 6.84
N ALA A 124 -6.91 -10.84 7.23
CA ALA A 124 -7.14 -12.09 6.49
C ALA A 124 -8.64 -12.42 6.37
N LYS A 125 -9.40 -12.32 7.49
CA LYS A 125 -10.86 -12.55 7.51
C LYS A 125 -11.60 -11.65 6.54
N LEU A 126 -11.17 -10.40 6.38
CA LEU A 126 -11.78 -9.40 5.48
C LEU A 126 -11.20 -9.42 4.05
N GLY A 127 -10.28 -10.34 3.75
CA GLY A 127 -9.65 -10.47 2.43
C GLY A 127 -8.59 -9.42 2.14
N GLY A 128 -8.12 -8.70 3.15
CA GLY A 128 -6.98 -7.77 3.04
C GLY A 128 -5.64 -8.50 3.00
N THR A 129 -4.58 -7.76 2.67
CA THR A 129 -3.27 -8.36 2.40
C THR A 129 -2.12 -7.77 3.21
N LEU A 130 -2.34 -6.66 3.93
CA LEU A 130 -1.25 -5.89 4.52
C LEU A 130 -1.63 -5.26 5.87
N ALA A 131 -0.76 -5.43 6.87
CA ALA A 131 -0.76 -4.64 8.10
C ALA A 131 0.41 -3.64 8.04
N ILE A 132 0.16 -2.33 8.23
CA ILE A 132 1.20 -1.30 8.19
C ILE A 132 1.45 -0.75 9.58
N THR A 133 2.70 -0.76 10.02
CA THR A 133 3.10 -0.22 11.34
C THR A 133 4.50 0.39 11.28
N GLY A 134 4.86 1.16 12.31
CA GLY A 134 6.20 1.73 12.43
C GLY A 134 7.23 0.76 13.02
N SER A 135 8.50 1.17 12.99
CA SER A 135 9.56 0.52 13.74
C SER A 135 9.73 1.12 15.14
N THR A 136 10.71 0.63 15.90
CA THR A 136 11.08 1.18 17.22
C THR A 136 11.85 2.51 17.12
N LYS A 137 12.27 3.06 18.25
CA LYS A 137 13.18 4.22 18.31
C LYS A 137 14.54 3.87 17.72
N PRO A 138 15.28 4.85 17.20
CA PRO A 138 16.65 4.65 16.74
C PRO A 138 17.56 4.27 17.90
N ALA A 139 18.70 3.65 17.59
CA ALA A 139 19.75 3.31 18.55
C ALA A 139 21.12 3.65 17.96
N GLU A 140 22.13 3.76 18.82
CA GLU A 140 23.51 4.07 18.40
C GLU A 140 24.08 2.94 17.53
N ASP A 141 23.96 1.68 17.97
CA ASP A 141 24.27 0.51 17.14
C ASP A 141 23.04 0.12 16.31
N LEU A 142 22.94 0.73 15.14
CA LEU A 142 21.85 0.53 14.21
C LEU A 142 21.73 -0.92 13.75
N LYS A 143 22.88 -1.60 13.55
CA LYS A 143 22.92 -2.99 13.06
C LYS A 143 22.38 -3.96 14.11
N ALA A 144 22.89 -3.85 15.33
CA ALA A 144 22.43 -4.69 16.45
C ALA A 144 20.97 -4.43 16.78
N ALA A 145 20.53 -3.16 16.79
CA ALA A 145 19.14 -2.79 17.04
C ALA A 145 18.19 -3.32 15.96
N MET A 146 18.58 -3.28 14.69
CA MET A 146 17.76 -3.86 13.60
C MET A 146 17.63 -5.37 13.74
N LYS A 147 18.72 -6.06 14.09
CA LYS A 147 18.69 -7.50 14.35
C LYS A 147 17.76 -7.84 15.50
N ASP A 148 17.85 -7.13 16.63
CA ASP A 148 16.95 -7.31 17.78
C ASP A 148 15.48 -7.03 17.40
N PHE A 149 15.23 -5.97 16.66
CA PHE A 149 13.89 -5.62 16.19
C PHE A 149 13.26 -6.74 15.35
N ILE A 150 14.01 -7.28 14.39
CA ILE A 150 13.54 -8.40 13.53
C ILE A 150 13.32 -9.66 14.37
N GLU A 151 14.21 -9.97 15.31
CA GLU A 151 14.07 -11.12 16.20
C GLU A 151 12.79 -11.04 17.04
N ARG A 152 12.50 -9.88 17.59
CA ARG A 152 11.28 -9.63 18.39
C ARG A 152 9.99 -9.66 17.57
N LEU A 153 10.08 -9.45 16.25
CA LEU A 153 8.93 -9.55 15.35
C LEU A 153 8.53 -10.99 15.03
N LYS A 154 9.38 -11.99 15.28
CA LYS A 154 9.11 -13.38 14.90
C LYS A 154 7.73 -13.89 15.27
N PRO A 155 7.19 -13.66 16.49
CA PRO A 155 5.84 -14.14 16.84
C PRO A 155 4.75 -13.54 15.93
N GLN A 156 4.91 -12.29 15.50
CA GLN A 156 3.96 -11.63 14.59
C GLN A 156 4.13 -12.14 13.16
N VAL A 157 5.38 -12.39 12.75
CA VAL A 157 5.71 -12.96 11.43
C VAL A 157 5.15 -14.37 11.29
N GLU A 158 5.22 -15.21 12.31
CA GLU A 158 4.63 -16.55 12.31
C GLU A 158 3.11 -16.50 12.08
N VAL A 159 2.41 -15.56 12.73
CA VAL A 159 0.98 -15.35 12.48
C VAL A 159 0.75 -14.85 11.05
N ALA A 160 1.55 -13.89 10.57
CA ALA A 160 1.46 -13.36 9.22
C ALA A 160 1.62 -14.46 8.15
N GLU A 161 2.55 -15.38 8.35
CA GLU A 161 2.75 -16.57 7.49
C GLU A 161 1.56 -17.51 7.51
N GLN A 162 1.00 -17.79 8.71
CA GLN A 162 -0.17 -18.64 8.86
C GLN A 162 -1.42 -18.13 8.15
N VAL A 163 -1.63 -16.80 8.21
CA VAL A 163 -2.85 -16.18 7.64
C VAL A 163 -2.64 -15.58 6.24
N GLY A 164 -1.40 -15.55 5.74
CA GLY A 164 -1.10 -15.06 4.39
C GLY A 164 -1.10 -13.55 4.24
N VAL A 165 -0.95 -12.79 5.33
CA VAL A 165 -0.94 -11.31 5.35
C VAL A 165 0.49 -10.81 5.51
N ASP A 166 0.86 -9.74 4.81
CA ASP A 166 2.18 -9.11 4.93
C ASP A 166 2.20 -8.10 6.10
N ILE A 167 3.36 -7.96 6.75
CA ILE A 167 3.63 -6.90 7.71
C ILE A 167 4.55 -5.88 7.02
N GLY A 168 4.05 -4.67 6.77
CA GLY A 168 4.80 -3.56 6.22
C GLY A 168 5.34 -2.65 7.31
N ILE A 169 6.66 -2.59 7.48
CA ILE A 169 7.30 -1.67 8.42
C ILE A 169 7.57 -0.34 7.73
N GLU A 170 6.91 0.72 8.21
CA GLU A 170 7.10 2.06 7.68
C GLU A 170 8.43 2.65 8.12
N ASN A 171 9.14 3.27 7.17
CA ASN A 171 10.25 4.15 7.51
C ASN A 171 9.73 5.51 7.96
N HIS A 172 10.17 5.96 9.13
CA HIS A 172 9.73 7.22 9.71
C HIS A 172 10.90 8.03 10.28
N GLY A 173 10.88 9.34 10.11
CA GLY A 173 11.92 10.21 10.68
C GLY A 173 12.00 10.06 12.19
N GLY A 174 13.20 9.77 12.71
CA GLY A 174 13.41 9.51 14.14
C GLY A 174 13.02 8.11 14.62
N ALA A 175 12.76 7.18 13.70
CA ALA A 175 12.57 5.76 13.99
C ALA A 175 13.80 4.93 13.59
N LEU A 176 13.83 3.65 13.98
CA LEU A 176 14.92 2.72 13.67
C LEU A 176 15.07 2.53 12.15
N LEU A 177 13.95 2.38 11.43
CA LEU A 177 13.95 2.32 9.98
C LEU A 177 13.78 3.74 9.41
N CYS A 178 14.91 4.46 9.12
CA CYS A 178 14.86 5.84 8.64
C CYS A 178 16.06 6.27 7.78
N SER A 179 17.03 5.41 7.53
CA SER A 179 18.25 5.71 6.78
C SER A 179 18.56 4.61 5.75
N PRO A 180 19.35 4.88 4.68
CA PRO A 180 19.74 3.83 3.72
C PRO A 180 20.33 2.58 4.36
N ASP A 181 21.19 2.74 5.40
CA ASP A 181 21.77 1.59 6.07
C ASP A 181 20.74 0.81 6.89
N SER A 182 19.75 1.47 7.50
CA SER A 182 18.66 0.76 8.19
C SER A 182 17.82 -0.08 7.24
N PHE A 183 17.60 0.37 6.01
CA PHE A 183 16.92 -0.44 4.99
C PHE A 183 17.76 -1.66 4.59
N ARG A 184 19.07 -1.50 4.43
CA ARG A 184 19.98 -2.62 4.10
C ARG A 184 19.99 -3.66 5.21
N TYR A 185 20.12 -3.25 6.47
CA TYR A 185 20.05 -4.17 7.61
C TYR A 185 18.68 -4.83 7.74
N PHE A 186 17.60 -4.08 7.49
CA PHE A 186 16.27 -4.69 7.43
C PHE A 186 16.21 -5.79 6.38
N CYS A 187 16.66 -5.53 5.16
CA CYS A 187 16.68 -6.52 4.07
C CYS A 187 17.59 -7.71 4.37
N GLU A 188 18.74 -7.48 5.06
CA GLU A 188 19.68 -8.54 5.48
C GLU A 188 19.03 -9.49 6.50
N TYR A 189 18.27 -8.97 7.47
CA TYR A 189 17.74 -9.78 8.59
C TYR A 189 16.30 -10.25 8.42
N ALA A 190 15.49 -9.58 7.64
CA ALA A 190 14.10 -9.95 7.39
C ALA A 190 14.01 -11.15 6.42
N ALA A 191 14.23 -12.37 6.92
CA ALA A 191 14.22 -13.59 6.10
C ALA A 191 12.83 -13.91 5.56
N SER A 192 11.76 -13.72 6.36
CA SER A 192 10.39 -14.04 5.97
C SER A 192 9.93 -13.27 4.72
N PRO A 193 9.22 -13.91 3.79
CA PRO A 193 8.60 -13.22 2.67
C PRO A 193 7.41 -12.35 3.11
N ARG A 194 6.89 -12.53 4.34
CA ARG A 194 5.78 -11.74 4.89
C ARG A 194 6.24 -10.47 5.63
N LEU A 195 7.52 -10.37 5.96
CA LEU A 195 8.07 -9.15 6.58
C LEU A 195 8.62 -8.23 5.49
N LYS A 196 7.97 -7.12 5.30
CA LYS A 196 8.12 -6.19 4.18
C LYS A 196 8.34 -4.75 4.66
N ILE A 197 8.59 -3.88 3.71
CA ILE A 197 8.75 -2.44 3.90
C ILE A 197 7.51 -1.72 3.36
N SER A 198 6.98 -0.79 4.16
CA SER A 198 6.05 0.25 3.76
C SER A 198 6.86 1.55 3.60
N PHE A 199 7.09 1.96 2.37
CA PHE A 199 8.04 3.02 2.06
C PHE A 199 7.39 4.39 2.07
N ALA A 200 7.96 5.34 2.83
CA ALA A 200 7.48 6.72 2.93
C ALA A 200 8.56 7.72 2.47
N PRO A 201 8.53 8.20 1.21
CA PRO A 201 9.49 9.17 0.66
C PRO A 201 9.58 10.46 1.47
N TYR A 202 8.48 10.88 2.07
CA TYR A 202 8.37 12.08 2.90
C TYR A 202 9.44 12.17 4.01
N HIS A 203 9.79 11.04 4.62
CA HIS A 203 10.72 10.97 5.74
C HIS A 203 12.20 10.95 5.33
N LEU A 204 12.47 10.91 4.03
CA LEU A 204 13.82 10.92 3.47
C LEU A 204 14.18 12.32 2.92
N PRO A 205 15.47 12.58 2.63
CA PRO A 205 15.85 13.73 1.82
C PRO A 205 15.07 13.75 0.49
N GLN A 206 14.47 14.90 0.15
CA GLN A 206 13.58 15.04 -1.03
C GLN A 206 14.40 15.11 -2.34
N LYS A 207 15.14 14.04 -2.62
CA LYS A 207 15.98 13.87 -3.82
C LYS A 207 15.48 12.64 -4.58
N SER A 208 14.75 12.87 -5.66
CA SER A 208 14.02 11.83 -6.42
C SER A 208 14.91 10.68 -6.86
N GLU A 209 16.11 10.96 -7.39
CA GLU A 209 17.04 9.92 -7.84
C GLU A 209 17.59 9.07 -6.67
N THR A 210 17.85 9.69 -5.51
CA THR A 210 18.30 8.97 -4.32
C THR A 210 17.19 8.03 -3.81
N ILE A 211 15.94 8.52 -3.79
CA ILE A 211 14.77 7.73 -3.42
C ILE A 211 14.57 6.59 -4.41
N ALA A 212 14.65 6.86 -5.71
CA ALA A 212 14.52 5.86 -6.76
C ALA A 212 15.62 4.78 -6.69
N GLY A 213 16.85 5.18 -6.39
CA GLY A 213 17.97 4.26 -6.17
C GLY A 213 17.69 3.30 -5.01
N LEU A 214 17.22 3.84 -3.88
CA LEU A 214 16.86 3.04 -2.71
C LEU A 214 15.69 2.09 -2.99
N LEU A 215 14.65 2.53 -3.72
CA LEU A 215 13.54 1.68 -4.14
C LEU A 215 14.00 0.49 -4.99
N ARG A 216 14.96 0.70 -5.90
CA ARG A 216 15.55 -0.40 -6.69
C ARG A 216 16.30 -1.40 -5.80
N GLU A 217 17.00 -0.90 -4.77
CA GLU A 217 17.75 -1.73 -3.83
C GLU A 217 16.83 -2.61 -2.96
N ILE A 218 15.73 -2.04 -2.45
CA ILE A 218 14.81 -2.74 -1.54
C ILE A 218 13.65 -3.45 -2.23
N GLY A 219 13.55 -3.36 -3.56
CA GLY A 219 12.39 -3.79 -4.35
C GLY A 219 11.77 -5.12 -3.94
N PRO A 220 12.54 -6.21 -3.69
CA PRO A 220 11.98 -7.51 -3.26
C PRO A 220 11.26 -7.46 -1.90
N LYS A 221 11.59 -6.48 -1.06
CA LYS A 221 10.97 -6.30 0.28
C LYS A 221 9.88 -5.24 0.30
N LEU A 222 9.62 -4.56 -0.81
CA LEU A 222 8.60 -3.51 -0.88
C LEU A 222 7.20 -4.12 -1.00
N ALA A 223 6.30 -3.83 -0.04
CA ALA A 223 4.88 -4.18 -0.12
C ALA A 223 3.98 -2.99 -0.35
N HIS A 224 4.43 -1.80 0.03
CA HIS A 224 3.62 -0.61 0.02
C HIS A 224 4.48 0.64 -0.13
N ILE A 225 3.95 1.67 -0.76
CA ILE A 225 4.56 2.99 -0.84
C ILE A 225 3.51 4.09 -0.60
N TYR A 226 3.80 4.99 0.36
CA TYR A 226 3.06 6.22 0.53
C TYR A 226 3.49 7.25 -0.50
N MET A 227 2.59 7.64 -1.39
CA MET A 227 2.85 8.73 -2.34
C MET A 227 2.52 10.06 -1.70
N TRP A 228 3.52 10.65 -1.07
CA TRP A 228 3.51 11.97 -0.48
C TRP A 228 4.90 12.58 -0.43
N GLN A 229 4.96 13.89 -0.32
CA GLN A 229 6.19 14.67 -0.35
C GLN A 229 6.28 15.61 0.85
N ARG A 230 7.48 16.04 1.20
CA ARG A 230 7.69 17.06 2.22
C ARG A 230 7.70 18.44 1.58
N PRO A 231 6.68 19.28 1.81
CA PRO A 231 6.63 20.63 1.24
C PRO A 231 7.79 21.48 1.75
N ALA A 232 8.37 22.32 0.87
CA ALA A 232 9.46 23.22 1.23
C ALA A 232 9.10 24.19 2.36
N ASN A 233 7.80 24.60 2.46
CA ASN A 233 7.27 25.57 3.40
C ASN A 233 6.34 24.96 4.46
N ARG A 234 6.59 23.72 4.91
CA ARG A 234 5.76 22.97 5.86
C ARG A 234 5.26 23.81 7.06
N ARG A 235 6.10 24.70 7.62
CA ARG A 235 5.74 25.52 8.79
C ARG A 235 4.75 26.63 8.49
N LYS A 236 4.65 27.09 7.23
CA LYS A 236 3.81 28.23 6.84
C LYS A 236 2.41 27.81 6.39
N THR A 237 2.27 26.58 5.91
CA THR A 237 1.02 26.20 5.22
C THR A 237 0.08 25.37 6.08
N GLY A 238 0.54 24.81 7.24
CA GLY A 238 -0.31 23.88 8.03
C GLY A 238 -0.90 22.73 7.20
N ALA A 239 -0.46 22.59 5.94
CA ALA A 239 -1.29 22.14 4.86
C ALA A 239 -1.03 20.70 4.51
N ALA A 240 -2.04 19.90 4.64
CA ALA A 240 -2.15 18.58 4.08
C ALA A 240 -1.95 18.57 2.56
N LEU A 241 -2.59 19.50 1.83
CA LEU A 241 -2.62 19.51 0.36
C LEU A 241 -1.25 19.63 -0.34
N PRO A 242 -0.33 20.51 0.07
CA PRO A 242 1.00 20.58 -0.57
C PRO A 242 1.88 19.33 -0.37
N ALA A 243 1.49 18.41 0.51
CA ALA A 243 2.19 17.15 0.70
C ALA A 243 1.72 16.05 -0.28
N LEU A 244 0.59 16.25 -0.94
CA LEU A 244 0.14 15.33 -1.99
C LEU A 244 1.07 15.37 -3.22
N PRO A 245 1.15 14.28 -3.99
CA PRO A 245 1.80 14.30 -5.30
C PRO A 245 1.20 15.38 -6.20
N GLY A 246 2.07 16.18 -6.82
CA GLY A 246 1.65 17.27 -7.68
C GLY A 246 2.83 18.05 -8.22
N PRO A 247 2.62 18.99 -9.15
CA PRO A 247 3.68 19.79 -9.76
C PRO A 247 4.37 20.71 -8.75
N GLY A 248 5.67 20.95 -8.94
CA GLY A 248 6.45 21.91 -8.14
C GLY A 248 6.99 21.40 -6.81
N GLY A 249 6.89 20.10 -6.55
CA GLY A 249 7.48 19.43 -5.39
C GLY A 249 8.52 18.39 -5.75
N LEU A 250 8.46 17.23 -5.08
CA LEU A 250 9.28 16.06 -5.42
C LEU A 250 8.92 15.59 -6.84
N ASP A 251 9.92 15.36 -7.68
CA ASP A 251 9.70 14.73 -8.98
C ASP A 251 9.41 13.23 -8.79
N PHE A 252 8.19 12.81 -9.09
CA PHE A 252 7.77 11.41 -8.96
C PHE A 252 8.13 10.55 -10.18
N VAL A 253 8.57 11.11 -11.30
CA VAL A 253 8.93 10.32 -12.50
C VAL A 253 10.02 9.29 -12.20
N PRO A 254 11.19 9.63 -11.59
CA PRO A 254 12.21 8.64 -11.25
C PRO A 254 11.72 7.60 -10.24
N ILE A 255 10.82 8.00 -9.30
CA ILE A 255 10.26 7.11 -8.27
C ILE A 255 9.36 6.06 -8.92
N VAL A 256 8.44 6.49 -9.79
CA VAL A 256 7.54 5.58 -10.53
C VAL A 256 8.33 4.69 -11.50
N ALA A 257 9.37 5.23 -12.16
CA ALA A 257 10.28 4.46 -12.99
C ALA A 257 11.02 3.36 -12.20
N ALA A 258 11.41 3.64 -10.95
CA ALA A 258 12.02 2.64 -10.08
C ALA A 258 11.01 1.53 -9.70
N LEU A 259 9.77 1.89 -9.36
CA LEU A 259 8.70 0.90 -9.08
C LEU A 259 8.44 0.01 -10.30
N LYS A 260 8.36 0.59 -11.50
CA LYS A 260 8.23 -0.14 -12.76
C LYS A 260 9.42 -1.09 -13.00
N ALA A 261 10.65 -0.63 -12.77
CA ALA A 261 11.87 -1.43 -12.96
C ALA A 261 11.94 -2.64 -12.04
N VAL A 262 11.48 -2.52 -10.79
CA VAL A 262 11.43 -3.65 -9.84
C VAL A 262 10.14 -4.47 -9.96
N ARG A 263 9.27 -4.17 -10.93
CA ARG A 263 7.97 -4.82 -11.15
C ARG A 263 7.13 -4.84 -9.86
N PHE A 264 7.06 -3.69 -9.20
CA PHE A 264 6.30 -3.55 -7.96
C PHE A 264 4.82 -3.91 -8.17
N THR A 265 4.31 -4.78 -7.33
CA THR A 265 2.90 -5.25 -7.36
C THR A 265 2.15 -4.93 -6.07
N GLY A 266 2.82 -4.26 -5.13
CA GLY A 266 2.22 -3.86 -3.86
C GLY A 266 1.30 -2.64 -3.99
N TRP A 267 0.96 -2.06 -2.84
CA TRP A 267 0.03 -0.94 -2.77
C TRP A 267 0.72 0.41 -2.91
N THR A 268 0.12 1.27 -3.71
CA THR A 268 0.46 2.69 -3.88
C THR A 268 -0.60 3.52 -3.18
N GLU A 269 -0.28 4.13 -2.06
CA GLU A 269 -1.23 4.89 -1.26
C GLU A 269 -0.98 6.39 -1.39
N ILE A 270 -1.98 7.13 -1.86
CA ILE A 270 -1.94 8.59 -1.85
C ILE A 270 -2.24 9.06 -0.44
N PHE A 271 -1.28 9.76 0.17
CA PHE A 271 -1.32 10.05 1.59
C PHE A 271 -0.87 11.46 1.93
N THR A 272 -1.41 11.98 3.01
CA THR A 272 -0.89 13.13 3.77
C THR A 272 -1.43 13.09 5.19
N HIS A 273 -0.74 13.73 6.14
CA HIS A 273 -1.31 13.97 7.45
C HIS A 273 -2.42 15.03 7.36
N ALA A 274 -3.64 14.56 7.49
CA ALA A 274 -4.84 15.40 7.48
C ALA A 274 -5.14 15.86 8.91
N HIS A 275 -4.67 17.04 9.29
CA HIS A 275 -4.90 17.61 10.64
C HIS A 275 -5.71 18.92 10.58
N VAL A 276 -6.39 19.17 9.47
CA VAL A 276 -7.10 20.43 9.23
C VAL A 276 -8.59 20.24 9.60
N HIS A 277 -9.48 20.25 8.78
CA HIS A 277 -10.93 20.19 8.95
C HIS A 277 -11.44 19.01 9.82
N ASN A 278 -11.42 19.15 11.16
CA ASN A 278 -11.77 18.07 12.09
C ASN A 278 -11.01 16.75 11.86
N GLY A 279 -9.73 16.87 11.49
CA GLY A 279 -8.86 15.74 11.16
C GLY A 279 -8.91 15.31 9.69
N ALA A 280 -9.81 15.87 8.87
CA ALA A 280 -9.86 15.62 7.44
C ALA A 280 -8.92 16.55 6.64
N MET A 281 -8.58 16.14 5.43
CA MET A 281 -7.73 16.89 4.51
C MET A 281 -8.44 18.13 3.91
N CYS A 282 -9.75 18.05 3.69
CA CYS A 282 -10.61 19.10 3.16
C CYS A 282 -11.90 19.19 3.98
N GLU A 283 -12.74 20.19 3.67
CA GLU A 283 -14.00 20.45 4.39
C GLU A 283 -15.05 19.38 4.12
N THR A 284 -15.13 18.86 2.89
CA THR A 284 -16.12 17.85 2.51
C THR A 284 -15.46 16.56 1.98
N THR A 285 -16.21 15.48 2.07
CA THR A 285 -15.82 14.15 1.57
C THR A 285 -15.52 14.19 0.06
N GLU A 286 -16.32 14.92 -0.71
CA GLU A 286 -16.15 15.07 -2.15
C GLU A 286 -14.87 15.83 -2.49
N GLN A 287 -14.54 16.88 -1.73
CA GLN A 287 -13.28 17.61 -1.92
C GLN A 287 -12.07 16.75 -1.62
N VAL A 288 -12.11 15.91 -0.55
CA VAL A 288 -11.05 14.95 -0.25
C VAL A 288 -10.85 14.00 -1.42
N THR A 289 -11.95 13.41 -1.91
CA THR A 289 -11.93 12.48 -3.04
C THR A 289 -11.36 13.14 -4.30
N ALA A 290 -11.80 14.36 -4.63
CA ALA A 290 -11.29 15.10 -5.78
C ALA A 290 -9.78 15.34 -5.70
N LYS A 291 -9.23 15.64 -4.52
CA LYS A 291 -7.77 15.82 -4.32
C LYS A 291 -6.99 14.51 -4.45
N VAL A 292 -7.57 13.39 -4.05
CA VAL A 292 -6.98 12.07 -4.31
C VAL A 292 -6.97 11.76 -5.81
N VAL A 293 -8.03 12.07 -6.53
CA VAL A 293 -8.10 11.90 -8.00
C VAL A 293 -7.03 12.74 -8.68
N GLU A 294 -6.91 14.05 -8.35
CA GLU A 294 -5.89 14.94 -8.91
C GLU A 294 -4.46 14.37 -8.70
N ALA A 295 -4.16 13.91 -7.48
CA ALA A 295 -2.86 13.33 -7.16
C ALA A 295 -2.60 12.01 -7.91
N ARG A 296 -3.62 11.16 -8.06
CA ARG A 296 -3.55 9.92 -8.82
C ARG A 296 -3.28 10.20 -10.32
N GLU A 297 -4.02 11.13 -10.91
CA GLU A 297 -3.83 11.51 -12.31
C GLU A 297 -2.42 12.08 -12.57
N TYR A 298 -1.88 12.84 -11.62
CA TYR A 298 -0.50 13.29 -11.69
C TYR A 298 0.49 12.10 -11.65
N LEU A 299 0.28 11.10 -10.79
CA LEU A 299 1.14 9.91 -10.76
C LEU A 299 1.02 9.07 -12.04
N GLU A 300 -0.17 8.93 -12.63
CA GLU A 300 -0.36 8.28 -13.92
C GLU A 300 0.36 9.04 -15.04
N ALA A 301 0.35 10.36 -15.02
CA ALA A 301 1.12 11.17 -15.94
C ALA A 301 2.65 11.00 -15.74
N CYS A 302 3.11 10.78 -14.49
CA CYS A 302 4.50 10.40 -14.23
C CYS A 302 4.82 9.01 -14.76
N LEU A 303 3.92 8.03 -14.61
CA LEU A 303 4.08 6.67 -15.13
C LEU A 303 4.16 6.65 -16.67
N ALA A 304 3.41 7.48 -17.33
CA ALA A 304 3.46 7.61 -18.80
C ALA A 304 4.80 8.16 -19.30
N LYS A 305 5.56 8.87 -18.46
CA LYS A 305 6.90 9.42 -18.77
C LYS A 305 8.03 8.48 -18.33
N ALA A 306 7.75 7.49 -17.47
CA ALA A 306 8.66 6.51 -16.92
C ALA A 306 8.73 5.25 -17.81
#